data_ac7d8ac7962af639343d07bd4b89f995
#
_entry.id   ac7d8ac7962af639343d07bd4b89f995
#
_cell.length_a   1.000
_cell.length_b   1.000
_cell.length_c   1.000
_cell.angle_alpha   90.00
_cell.angle_beta   90.00
_cell.angle_gamma   90.00
#
_symmetry.space_group_name_H-M   'P 1'
#
loop_
_entity.id
_entity.type
_entity.pdbx_description
1 polymer ?
#
loop_
_entity_poly.entity_id
_entity_poly.type
_entity_poly.pdbx_seq_one_letter_code
_entity_poly.pdbx_strand_id
1 'polypeptide(L)'
;MTNSILEHEIPKGSRLYFGKTARAKREIEQNISSVLFNEGFEEIVTPNFSFSGHQSIEDDTKLITISDESNNQVALRADSTLDVVRIITKRLGRTTNHKKWFYAQPVFAYPANEYYQIGAEWIGHDNISDVINLITKTLDAINVNASLQISNINLLTLAAQELNIDMSMFRDGEVAQLFNLNIEWLTALLYVKNVEDLKKCKALVPSSMESEVQSLIDVASKVDYDKVIVSPLYYSSMRYYDGICFTVVEGNFTLAKGGAYSADDIKSLGFALYTDNLLKVLGV
;
A
#
# COMPACT_ATOMS: atom_id res chain seq x y z
N MET A 1 43.12 13.50 10.90
CA MET A 1 41.79 13.79 10.36
C MET A 1 40.95 14.22 11.52
N THR A 2 40.66 15.51 11.65
CA THR A 2 39.75 16.04 12.68
C THR A 2 38.34 15.47 12.37
N ASN A 3 37.83 14.64 13.28
CA ASN A 3 36.39 14.32 13.25
C ASN A 3 35.62 15.63 13.41
N SER A 4 35.11 16.16 12.31
CA SER A 4 34.15 17.25 12.41
C SER A 4 32.90 16.67 13.08
N ILE A 5 32.61 17.13 14.28
CA ILE A 5 31.36 16.80 14.96
C ILE A 5 30.25 17.44 14.16
N LEU A 6 29.32 16.62 13.65
CA LEU A 6 28.16 17.05 12.87
C LEU A 6 27.04 17.57 13.79
N GLU A 7 27.38 18.60 14.60
CA GLU A 7 26.52 19.08 15.71
C GLU A 7 25.15 19.59 15.27
N HIS A 8 25.05 20.09 14.04
CA HIS A 8 23.82 20.68 13.49
C HIS A 8 23.17 19.84 12.42
N GLU A 9 23.71 18.66 12.13
CA GLU A 9 23.22 17.81 11.07
C GLU A 9 22.44 16.61 11.62
N ILE A 10 21.50 16.16 10.85
CA ILE A 10 20.79 14.89 11.09
C ILE A 10 21.18 13.89 9.99
N PRO A 11 21.17 12.58 10.25
CA PRO A 11 21.50 11.57 9.26
C PRO A 11 20.65 11.72 8.00
N LYS A 12 21.26 11.54 6.85
CA LYS A 12 20.54 11.58 5.57
C LYS A 12 19.44 10.50 5.57
N GLY A 13 18.20 10.89 5.34
CA GLY A 13 17.04 10.00 5.37
C GLY A 13 16.20 10.09 6.63
N SER A 14 16.79 10.59 7.75
CA SER A 14 16.01 10.93 8.95
C SER A 14 15.11 12.14 8.72
N ARG A 15 14.06 12.25 9.51
CA ARG A 15 13.03 13.29 9.36
C ARG A 15 13.03 14.26 10.54
N LEU A 16 13.02 15.55 10.23
CA LEU A 16 12.82 16.61 11.20
C LEU A 16 11.59 17.41 10.82
N TYR A 17 10.61 17.43 11.71
CA TYR A 17 9.43 18.29 11.59
C TYR A 17 9.48 19.36 12.69
N PHE A 18 9.26 20.62 12.32
CA PHE A 18 9.22 21.69 13.30
C PHE A 18 8.21 22.78 12.87
N GLY A 19 7.75 23.57 13.85
CA GLY A 19 6.84 24.70 13.60
C GLY A 19 5.59 24.28 12.82
N LYS A 20 5.39 24.86 11.64
CA LYS A 20 4.22 24.62 10.79
C LYS A 20 4.12 23.18 10.29
N THR A 21 5.25 22.62 9.86
CA THR A 21 5.28 21.23 9.34
C THR A 21 4.93 20.21 10.43
N ALA A 22 5.46 20.38 11.66
CA ALA A 22 5.11 19.52 12.79
C ALA A 22 3.62 19.62 13.16
N ARG A 23 3.06 20.85 13.10
CA ARG A 23 1.63 21.07 13.34
C ARG A 23 0.79 20.38 12.26
N ALA A 24 1.09 20.60 10.98
CA ALA A 24 0.37 19.97 9.87
C ALA A 24 0.41 18.44 9.94
N LYS A 25 1.58 17.86 10.26
CA LYS A 25 1.70 16.41 10.50
C LYS A 25 0.73 15.95 11.58
N ARG A 26 0.66 16.66 12.71
CA ARG A 26 -0.25 16.32 13.81
C ARG A 26 -1.72 16.45 13.41
N GLU A 27 -2.07 17.47 12.65
CA GLU A 27 -3.44 17.69 12.15
C GLU A 27 -3.86 16.58 11.17
N ILE A 28 -2.96 16.16 10.26
CA ILE A 28 -3.19 15.01 9.37
C ILE A 28 -3.46 13.73 10.19
N GLU A 29 -2.58 13.41 11.14
CA GLU A 29 -2.73 12.23 11.99
C GLU A 29 -4.05 12.27 12.77
N GLN A 30 -4.42 13.41 13.34
CA GLN A 30 -5.64 13.57 14.12
C GLN A 30 -6.90 13.42 13.25
N ASN A 31 -6.93 14.07 12.07
CA ASN A 31 -8.11 14.02 11.20
C ASN A 31 -8.34 12.60 10.67
N ILE A 32 -7.28 11.92 10.22
CA ILE A 32 -7.36 10.55 9.72
C ILE A 32 -7.75 9.60 10.85
N SER A 33 -7.12 9.69 12.03
CA SER A 33 -7.47 8.86 13.19
C SER A 33 -8.93 9.04 13.60
N SER A 34 -9.45 10.27 13.54
CA SER A 34 -10.86 10.55 13.85
C SER A 34 -11.81 9.85 12.88
N VAL A 35 -11.49 9.84 11.59
CA VAL A 35 -12.28 9.06 10.60
C VAL A 35 -12.24 7.57 10.94
N LEU A 36 -11.05 7.03 11.21
CA LEU A 36 -10.88 5.60 11.48
C LEU A 36 -11.61 5.17 12.78
N PHE A 37 -11.54 5.97 13.84
CA PHE A 37 -12.31 5.71 15.06
C PHE A 37 -13.83 5.73 14.79
N ASN A 38 -14.33 6.69 14.01
CA ASN A 38 -15.75 6.78 13.66
C ASN A 38 -16.22 5.58 12.81
N GLU A 39 -15.33 4.98 12.03
CA GLU A 39 -15.59 3.76 11.25
C GLU A 39 -15.39 2.47 12.07
N GLY A 40 -15.10 2.60 13.38
CA GLY A 40 -14.99 1.50 14.33
C GLY A 40 -13.64 0.79 14.30
N PHE A 41 -12.59 1.45 13.85
CA PHE A 41 -11.22 0.96 14.01
C PHE A 41 -10.67 1.35 15.38
N GLU A 42 -9.84 0.49 15.95
CA GLU A 42 -9.09 0.76 17.18
C GLU A 42 -7.61 0.98 16.85
N GLU A 43 -6.96 1.87 17.61
CA GLU A 43 -5.54 2.14 17.41
C GLU A 43 -4.68 1.04 18.03
N ILE A 44 -3.64 0.65 17.31
CA ILE A 44 -2.55 -0.19 17.81
C ILE A 44 -1.21 0.50 17.61
N VAL A 45 -0.40 0.53 18.65
CA VAL A 45 0.99 0.96 18.59
C VAL A 45 1.88 -0.27 18.76
N THR A 46 2.60 -0.63 17.71
CA THR A 46 3.49 -1.81 17.75
C THR A 46 4.91 -1.42 18.14
N PRO A 47 5.72 -2.36 18.66
CA PRO A 47 7.12 -2.10 18.92
C PRO A 47 7.88 -1.66 17.67
N ASN A 48 8.88 -0.78 17.83
CA ASN A 48 9.76 -0.41 16.72
C ASN A 48 10.73 -1.54 16.33
N PHE A 49 10.96 -2.49 17.20
CA PHE A 49 11.81 -3.65 16.98
C PHE A 49 10.97 -4.92 16.86
N SER A 50 11.30 -5.76 15.90
CA SER A 50 10.78 -7.11 15.76
C SER A 50 11.90 -8.07 15.37
N PHE A 51 11.70 -9.38 15.50
CA PHE A 51 12.67 -10.34 15.01
C PHE A 51 12.81 -10.20 13.49
N SER A 52 14.03 -10.21 12.98
CA SER A 52 14.31 -9.99 11.55
C SER A 52 13.57 -10.99 10.65
N GLY A 53 13.43 -12.24 11.06
CA GLY A 53 12.66 -13.26 10.34
C GLY A 53 11.14 -13.01 10.27
N HIS A 54 10.61 -12.00 10.95
CA HIS A 54 9.21 -11.60 10.85
C HIS A 54 8.96 -10.47 9.83
N GLN A 55 10.03 -9.87 9.30
CA GLN A 55 9.92 -8.79 8.33
C GLN A 55 9.63 -9.37 6.92
N SER A 56 8.69 -8.76 6.22
CA SER A 56 8.25 -9.21 4.88
C SER A 56 8.60 -8.17 3.83
N ILE A 57 9.87 -7.80 3.78
CA ILE A 57 10.38 -6.93 2.73
C ILE A 57 11.06 -7.75 1.63
N GLU A 58 11.09 -7.16 0.44
CA GLU A 58 11.65 -7.81 -0.75
C GLU A 58 13.17 -7.98 -0.70
N ASP A 59 13.84 -7.06 -0.03
CA ASP A 59 15.30 -6.92 -0.01
C ASP A 59 15.77 -6.79 1.44
N ASP A 60 16.23 -7.90 2.00
CA ASP A 60 16.73 -7.98 3.39
C ASP A 60 17.92 -7.03 3.64
N THR A 61 18.61 -6.57 2.58
CA THR A 61 19.70 -5.59 2.70
C THR A 61 19.21 -4.21 3.13
N LYS A 62 17.91 -3.97 3.02
CA LYS A 62 17.26 -2.74 3.49
C LYS A 62 16.84 -2.78 4.96
N LEU A 63 16.98 -3.91 5.64
CA LEU A 63 16.73 -4.00 7.07
C LEU A 63 17.85 -3.31 7.87
N ILE A 64 17.44 -2.57 8.89
CA ILE A 64 18.36 -2.06 9.91
C ILE A 64 18.33 -3.07 11.06
N THR A 65 19.35 -3.92 11.15
CA THR A 65 19.42 -5.02 12.10
C THR A 65 20.41 -4.76 13.23
N ILE A 66 20.06 -5.28 14.41
CA ILE A 66 20.93 -5.33 15.60
C ILE A 66 20.79 -6.69 16.27
N SER A 67 21.69 -7.02 17.19
CA SER A 67 21.53 -8.19 18.07
C SER A 67 20.95 -7.76 19.40
N ASP A 68 20.02 -8.54 19.96
CA ASP A 68 19.54 -8.37 21.32
C ASP A 68 20.56 -8.97 22.34
N GLU A 69 20.27 -8.86 23.62
CA GLU A 69 21.12 -9.38 24.71
C GLU A 69 21.31 -10.91 24.68
N SER A 70 20.45 -11.63 23.96
CA SER A 70 20.49 -13.09 23.76
C SER A 70 21.07 -13.48 22.40
N ASN A 71 21.66 -12.53 21.67
CA ASN A 71 22.18 -12.68 20.30
C ASN A 71 21.13 -13.07 19.26
N ASN A 72 19.86 -12.81 19.49
CA ASN A 72 18.86 -12.92 18.43
C ASN A 72 18.96 -11.72 17.48
N GLN A 73 18.75 -11.98 16.20
CA GLN A 73 18.67 -10.92 15.19
C GLN A 73 17.33 -10.20 15.28
N VAL A 74 17.37 -8.92 15.63
CA VAL A 74 16.20 -8.03 15.61
C VAL A 74 16.42 -6.92 14.59
N ALA A 75 15.34 -6.43 14.03
CA ALA A 75 15.35 -5.36 13.05
C ALA A 75 14.41 -4.23 13.47
N LEU A 76 14.73 -3.00 13.07
CA LEU A 76 13.76 -1.92 13.08
C LEU A 76 12.64 -2.26 12.08
N ARG A 77 11.39 -1.95 12.47
CA ARG A 77 10.19 -2.22 11.67
C ARG A 77 10.31 -1.61 10.26
N ALA A 78 10.34 -2.46 9.25
CA ALA A 78 10.42 -2.06 7.84
C ALA A 78 9.05 -1.96 7.16
N ASP A 79 8.06 -2.69 7.67
CA ASP A 79 6.65 -2.66 7.25
C ASP A 79 5.74 -2.80 8.46
N SER A 80 4.63 -2.03 8.49
CA SER A 80 3.70 -2.08 9.61
C SER A 80 2.57 -3.08 9.40
N THR A 81 2.11 -3.29 8.16
CA THR A 81 0.92 -4.09 7.84
C THR A 81 1.04 -5.52 8.38
N LEU A 82 2.06 -6.24 7.93
CA LEU A 82 2.21 -7.65 8.32
C LEU A 82 2.59 -7.81 9.80
N ASP A 83 3.34 -6.86 10.37
CA ASP A 83 3.65 -6.85 11.80
C ASP A 83 2.37 -6.67 12.66
N VAL A 84 1.50 -5.74 12.28
CA VAL A 84 0.20 -5.51 12.93
C VAL A 84 -0.65 -6.76 12.87
N VAL A 85 -0.85 -7.33 11.67
CA VAL A 85 -1.68 -8.53 11.51
C VAL A 85 -1.12 -9.72 12.31
N ARG A 86 0.19 -9.96 12.26
CA ARG A 86 0.85 -11.01 13.05
C ARG A 86 0.66 -10.83 14.55
N ILE A 87 0.86 -9.61 15.06
CA ILE A 87 0.67 -9.32 16.49
C ILE A 87 -0.78 -9.58 16.90
N ILE A 88 -1.75 -9.12 16.11
CA ILE A 88 -3.17 -9.28 16.43
C ILE A 88 -3.55 -10.76 16.38
N THR A 89 -3.18 -11.47 15.33
CA THR A 89 -3.58 -12.88 15.16
C THR A 89 -2.86 -13.83 16.12
N LYS A 90 -1.56 -13.68 16.30
CA LYS A 90 -0.74 -14.61 17.10
C LYS A 90 -0.68 -14.24 18.58
N ARG A 91 -0.53 -12.93 18.89
CA ARG A 91 -0.33 -12.50 20.28
C ARG A 91 -1.63 -12.07 20.97
N LEU A 92 -2.45 -11.27 20.29
CA LEU A 92 -3.67 -10.73 20.84
C LEU A 92 -4.92 -11.57 20.55
N GLY A 93 -4.85 -12.57 19.68
CA GLY A 93 -6.01 -13.38 19.26
C GLY A 93 -6.73 -14.12 20.37
N ARG A 94 -6.12 -14.26 21.56
CA ARG A 94 -6.78 -14.77 22.77
C ARG A 94 -7.37 -13.67 23.66
N THR A 95 -7.05 -12.42 23.40
CA THR A 95 -7.41 -11.27 24.24
C THR A 95 -8.51 -10.45 23.60
N THR A 96 -8.56 -10.37 22.28
CA THR A 96 -9.56 -9.59 21.55
C THR A 96 -10.05 -10.32 20.31
N ASN A 97 -11.33 -10.12 19.98
CA ASN A 97 -11.94 -10.55 18.70
C ASN A 97 -12.09 -9.37 17.72
N HIS A 98 -11.60 -8.19 18.08
CA HIS A 98 -11.68 -7.01 17.25
C HIS A 98 -10.91 -7.22 15.94
N LYS A 99 -11.44 -6.71 14.82
CA LYS A 99 -10.92 -6.98 13.48
C LYS A 99 -10.45 -5.75 12.72
N LYS A 100 -10.81 -4.55 13.20
CA LYS A 100 -10.50 -3.28 12.55
C LYS A 100 -9.43 -2.54 13.36
N TRP A 101 -8.23 -2.48 12.82
CA TRP A 101 -7.10 -1.86 13.51
C TRP A 101 -6.45 -0.79 12.64
N PHE A 102 -5.98 0.28 13.25
CA PHE A 102 -5.18 1.27 12.57
C PHE A 102 -3.94 1.63 13.39
N TYR A 103 -2.97 2.22 12.71
CA TYR A 103 -1.72 2.68 13.31
C TYR A 103 -1.28 4.01 12.70
N ALA A 104 -0.56 4.83 13.49
CA ALA A 104 0.15 6.02 13.04
C ALA A 104 1.59 5.95 13.57
N GLN A 105 2.53 5.45 12.76
CA GLN A 105 3.87 5.10 13.23
C GLN A 105 4.91 5.12 12.11
N PRO A 106 6.22 5.28 12.43
CA PRO A 106 7.28 5.23 11.43
C PRO A 106 7.61 3.79 11.03
N VAL A 107 8.12 3.65 9.80
CA VAL A 107 8.88 2.50 9.32
C VAL A 107 10.28 2.94 8.92
N PHE A 108 11.22 2.01 8.91
CA PHE A 108 12.63 2.29 8.77
C PHE A 108 13.25 1.47 7.65
N ALA A 109 14.22 2.06 6.94
CA ALA A 109 14.99 1.34 5.93
C ALA A 109 16.45 1.77 5.96
N TYR A 110 17.37 0.81 5.77
CA TYR A 110 18.79 1.10 5.63
C TYR A 110 19.07 2.15 4.54
N PRO A 111 20.02 3.08 4.73
CA PRO A 111 20.94 3.17 5.88
C PRO A 111 20.38 3.88 7.12
N ALA A 112 19.47 4.83 7.00
CA ALA A 112 18.86 5.60 8.07
C ALA A 112 17.60 6.34 7.60
N ASN A 113 16.79 5.68 6.76
CA ASN A 113 15.59 6.30 6.25
C ASN A 113 14.42 6.06 7.20
N GLU A 114 13.66 7.11 7.45
CA GLU A 114 12.41 7.10 8.21
C GLU A 114 11.24 7.50 7.31
N TYR A 115 10.15 6.76 7.37
CA TYR A 115 8.92 7.04 6.66
C TYR A 115 7.75 6.95 7.63
N TYR A 116 6.98 8.02 7.77
CA TYR A 116 5.78 8.02 8.61
C TYR A 116 4.58 7.54 7.83
N GLN A 117 3.87 6.58 8.41
CA GLN A 117 2.69 5.95 7.82
C GLN A 117 1.50 6.01 8.77
N ILE A 118 0.31 6.16 8.18
CA ILE A 118 -0.97 5.90 8.86
C ILE A 118 -1.63 4.80 8.06
N GLY A 119 -1.85 3.64 8.67
CA GLY A 119 -2.45 2.50 7.99
C GLY A 119 -3.65 1.94 8.74
N ALA A 120 -4.51 1.27 8.01
CA ALA A 120 -5.67 0.58 8.55
C ALA A 120 -5.74 -0.85 8.00
N GLU A 121 -5.99 -1.82 8.88
CA GLU A 121 -6.05 -3.24 8.58
C GLU A 121 -7.39 -3.81 9.04
N TRP A 122 -8.13 -4.40 8.11
CA TRP A 122 -9.40 -5.08 8.37
C TRP A 122 -9.23 -6.58 8.20
N ILE A 123 -9.01 -7.25 9.33
CA ILE A 123 -8.64 -8.67 9.38
C ILE A 123 -9.86 -9.55 9.17
N GLY A 124 -9.76 -10.50 8.24
CA GLY A 124 -10.84 -11.43 7.92
C GLY A 124 -12.00 -10.78 7.18
N HIS A 125 -11.75 -9.67 6.46
CA HIS A 125 -12.72 -8.99 5.60
C HIS A 125 -12.39 -9.25 4.12
N ASP A 126 -13.41 -9.29 3.25
CA ASP A 126 -13.26 -9.67 1.85
C ASP A 126 -13.86 -8.63 0.86
N ASN A 127 -14.60 -7.63 1.34
CA ASN A 127 -15.14 -6.59 0.48
C ASN A 127 -14.18 -5.40 0.34
N ILE A 128 -13.34 -5.43 -0.69
CA ILE A 128 -12.32 -4.38 -0.94
C ILE A 128 -12.95 -2.99 -1.17
N SER A 129 -14.19 -2.90 -1.66
CA SER A 129 -14.86 -1.61 -1.86
C SER A 129 -15.03 -0.83 -0.56
N ASP A 130 -15.20 -1.52 0.58
CA ASP A 130 -15.32 -0.85 1.89
C ASP A 130 -14.01 -0.16 2.28
N VAL A 131 -12.85 -0.79 1.98
CA VAL A 131 -11.54 -0.22 2.26
C VAL A 131 -11.21 0.91 1.29
N ILE A 132 -11.61 0.79 0.03
CA ILE A 132 -11.47 1.87 -0.95
C ILE A 132 -12.32 3.09 -0.53
N ASN A 133 -13.55 2.89 -0.11
CA ASN A 133 -14.39 3.99 0.38
C ASN A 133 -13.87 4.56 1.72
N LEU A 134 -13.20 3.75 2.53
CA LEU A 134 -12.55 4.23 3.75
C LEU A 134 -11.36 5.16 3.44
N ILE A 135 -10.49 4.78 2.49
CA ILE A 135 -9.35 5.64 2.10
C ILE A 135 -9.84 6.96 1.50
N THR A 136 -10.90 6.97 0.67
CA THR A 136 -11.44 8.22 0.12
C THR A 136 -11.96 9.15 1.21
N LYS A 137 -12.66 8.64 2.23
CA LYS A 137 -13.08 9.41 3.41
C LYS A 137 -11.90 10.02 4.16
N THR A 138 -10.76 9.30 4.26
CA THR A 138 -9.56 9.84 4.93
C THR A 138 -8.93 10.98 4.12
N LEU A 139 -8.93 10.88 2.79
CA LEU A 139 -8.45 11.93 1.89
C LEU A 139 -9.32 13.19 1.99
N ASP A 140 -10.64 13.02 2.01
CA ASP A 140 -11.59 14.12 2.17
C ASP A 140 -11.39 14.85 3.51
N ALA A 141 -11.16 14.12 4.60
CA ALA A 141 -10.96 14.68 5.93
C ALA A 141 -9.70 15.58 6.05
N ILE A 142 -8.74 15.39 5.15
CA ILE A 142 -7.53 16.21 5.06
C ILE A 142 -7.50 17.12 3.83
N ASN A 143 -8.63 17.25 3.10
CA ASN A 143 -8.79 18.06 1.89
C ASN A 143 -7.78 17.72 0.78
N VAL A 144 -7.45 16.46 0.60
CA VAL A 144 -6.58 15.96 -0.48
C VAL A 144 -7.44 15.36 -1.59
N ASN A 145 -7.38 16.00 -2.77
CA ASN A 145 -8.11 15.58 -3.97
C ASN A 145 -7.14 14.91 -4.97
N ALA A 146 -6.78 13.67 -4.71
CA ALA A 146 -5.82 12.88 -5.47
C ALA A 146 -6.50 11.85 -6.39
N SER A 147 -5.78 11.29 -7.35
CA SER A 147 -6.29 10.21 -8.21
C SER A 147 -6.19 8.86 -7.50
N LEU A 148 -7.26 8.08 -7.56
CA LEU A 148 -7.35 6.71 -7.05
C LEU A 148 -7.22 5.74 -8.22
N GLN A 149 -6.09 5.07 -8.35
CA GLN A 149 -5.81 4.05 -9.35
C GLN A 149 -6.12 2.67 -8.80
N ILE A 150 -7.00 1.92 -9.46
CA ILE A 150 -7.40 0.56 -9.08
C ILE A 150 -6.87 -0.43 -10.11
N SER A 151 -6.27 -1.52 -9.64
CA SER A 151 -5.68 -2.59 -10.45
C SER A 151 -5.98 -3.97 -9.88
N ASN A 152 -5.57 -5.03 -10.60
CA ASN A 152 -5.71 -6.41 -10.15
C ASN A 152 -4.45 -7.21 -10.48
N ILE A 153 -3.72 -7.64 -9.46
CA ILE A 153 -2.46 -8.41 -9.60
C ILE A 153 -2.69 -9.77 -10.29
N ASN A 154 -3.87 -10.38 -10.07
CA ASN A 154 -4.18 -11.66 -10.71
C ASN A 154 -4.30 -11.50 -12.23
N LEU A 155 -4.81 -10.37 -12.73
CA LEU A 155 -4.82 -10.10 -14.17
C LEU A 155 -3.44 -10.01 -14.77
N LEU A 156 -2.47 -9.42 -14.06
CA LEU A 156 -1.07 -9.39 -14.49
C LEU A 156 -0.48 -10.80 -14.56
N THR A 157 -0.73 -11.61 -13.53
CA THR A 157 -0.24 -12.99 -13.45
C THR A 157 -0.82 -13.84 -14.60
N LEU A 158 -2.12 -13.75 -14.84
CA LEU A 158 -2.77 -14.44 -15.93
C LEU A 158 -2.30 -13.96 -17.29
N ALA A 159 -2.13 -12.63 -17.46
CA ALA A 159 -1.60 -12.06 -18.70
C ALA A 159 -0.18 -12.56 -18.99
N ALA A 160 0.70 -12.61 -17.99
CA ALA A 160 2.04 -13.15 -18.16
C ALA A 160 2.04 -14.63 -18.57
N GLN A 161 1.13 -15.43 -17.99
CA GLN A 161 0.94 -16.84 -18.34
C GLN A 161 0.43 -17.01 -19.77
N GLU A 162 -0.62 -16.28 -20.18
CA GLU A 162 -1.18 -16.33 -21.54
C GLU A 162 -0.18 -15.90 -22.61
N LEU A 163 0.69 -14.95 -22.27
CA LEU A 163 1.73 -14.44 -23.16
C LEU A 163 3.01 -15.27 -23.11
N ASN A 164 3.16 -16.16 -22.14
CA ASN A 164 4.39 -16.90 -21.84
C ASN A 164 5.60 -15.95 -21.69
N ILE A 165 5.42 -14.87 -20.92
CA ILE A 165 6.46 -13.86 -20.63
C ILE A 165 6.74 -13.80 -19.13
N ASP A 166 7.89 -13.22 -18.78
CA ASP A 166 8.24 -13.00 -17.37
C ASP A 166 7.49 -11.78 -16.80
N MET A 167 7.10 -11.86 -15.54
CA MET A 167 6.43 -10.78 -14.80
C MET A 167 7.26 -9.49 -14.73
N SER A 168 8.57 -9.56 -14.93
CA SER A 168 9.45 -8.39 -14.97
C SER A 168 9.05 -7.38 -16.06
N MET A 169 8.48 -7.85 -17.17
CA MET A 169 8.00 -6.94 -18.23
C MET A 169 6.92 -5.97 -17.73
N PHE A 170 6.06 -6.42 -16.81
CA PHE A 170 5.07 -5.55 -16.17
C PHE A 170 5.68 -4.75 -15.03
N ARG A 171 6.53 -5.39 -14.20
CA ARG A 171 7.18 -4.77 -13.05
C ARG A 171 8.09 -3.61 -13.43
N ASP A 172 8.89 -3.80 -14.48
CA ASP A 172 9.91 -2.83 -14.89
C ASP A 172 9.33 -1.74 -15.82
N GLY A 173 8.01 -1.81 -16.07
CA GLY A 173 7.27 -0.81 -16.82
C GLY A 173 7.60 -0.79 -18.31
N GLU A 174 7.98 -1.93 -18.89
CA GLU A 174 8.35 -2.06 -20.31
C GLU A 174 7.12 -2.02 -21.24
N VAL A 175 6.24 -1.03 -21.00
CA VAL A 175 4.95 -0.89 -21.70
C VAL A 175 5.12 -0.88 -23.21
N ALA A 176 6.19 -0.27 -23.75
CA ALA A 176 6.46 -0.24 -25.18
C ALA A 176 6.70 -1.65 -25.75
N GLN A 177 7.33 -2.54 -25.00
CA GLN A 177 7.54 -3.92 -25.43
C GLN A 177 6.23 -4.70 -25.43
N LEU A 178 5.36 -4.47 -24.44
CA LEU A 178 4.03 -5.07 -24.40
C LEU A 178 3.17 -4.67 -25.62
N PHE A 179 3.22 -3.40 -26.03
CA PHE A 179 2.54 -2.95 -27.24
C PHE A 179 3.09 -3.61 -28.53
N ASN A 180 4.39 -3.86 -28.59
CA ASN A 180 5.04 -4.50 -29.75
C ASN A 180 4.63 -5.97 -29.94
N LEU A 181 4.01 -6.60 -28.95
CA LEU A 181 3.45 -7.96 -29.09
C LEU A 181 2.24 -7.99 -30.07
N ASN A 182 1.63 -6.84 -30.35
CA ASN A 182 0.48 -6.71 -31.27
C ASN A 182 -0.68 -7.67 -30.96
N ILE A 183 -0.96 -7.88 -29.67
CA ILE A 183 -2.07 -8.73 -29.21
C ILE A 183 -3.24 -7.85 -28.86
N GLU A 184 -4.40 -8.09 -29.49
CA GLU A 184 -5.58 -7.24 -29.42
C GLU A 184 -6.07 -7.03 -27.98
N TRP A 185 -6.29 -8.11 -27.23
CA TRP A 185 -6.78 -8.02 -25.85
C TRP A 185 -5.78 -7.32 -24.91
N LEU A 186 -4.48 -7.55 -25.11
CA LEU A 186 -3.43 -6.91 -24.31
C LEU A 186 -3.42 -5.40 -24.55
N THR A 187 -3.43 -5.02 -25.83
CA THR A 187 -3.51 -3.61 -26.23
C THR A 187 -4.77 -2.94 -25.69
N ALA A 188 -5.92 -3.61 -25.76
CA ALA A 188 -7.16 -3.10 -25.19
C ALA A 188 -7.06 -2.86 -23.68
N LEU A 189 -6.50 -3.80 -22.90
CA LEU A 189 -6.31 -3.66 -21.46
C LEU A 189 -5.29 -2.56 -21.09
N LEU A 190 -4.26 -2.34 -21.88
CA LEU A 190 -3.28 -1.27 -21.67
C LEU A 190 -3.88 0.14 -21.86
N TYR A 191 -4.94 0.26 -22.66
CA TYR A 191 -5.63 1.53 -22.91
C TYR A 191 -6.79 1.82 -21.95
N VAL A 192 -7.15 0.88 -21.08
CA VAL A 192 -8.22 1.07 -20.08
C VAL A 192 -7.89 2.22 -19.14
N LYS A 193 -8.86 3.13 -18.92
CA LYS A 193 -8.76 4.25 -17.97
C LYS A 193 -9.93 4.30 -17.00
N ASN A 194 -11.04 3.66 -17.34
CA ASN A 194 -12.27 3.69 -16.55
C ASN A 194 -13.04 2.37 -16.70
N VAL A 195 -14.12 2.25 -15.94
CA VAL A 195 -14.97 1.04 -15.93
C VAL A 195 -15.58 0.74 -17.28
N GLU A 196 -16.00 1.75 -18.04
CA GLU A 196 -16.65 1.55 -19.34
C GLU A 196 -15.68 1.00 -20.39
N ASP A 197 -14.42 1.43 -20.35
CA ASP A 197 -13.38 0.85 -21.20
C ASP A 197 -13.11 -0.61 -20.82
N LEU A 198 -13.05 -0.91 -19.51
CA LEU A 198 -12.83 -2.27 -19.02
C LEU A 198 -13.96 -3.23 -19.41
N LYS A 199 -15.22 -2.77 -19.37
CA LYS A 199 -16.39 -3.55 -19.84
C LYS A 199 -16.26 -3.97 -21.30
N LYS A 200 -15.76 -3.09 -22.17
CA LYS A 200 -15.51 -3.40 -23.59
C LYS A 200 -14.42 -4.45 -23.77
N CYS A 201 -13.39 -4.43 -22.91
CA CYS A 201 -12.29 -5.40 -22.97
C CYS A 201 -12.70 -6.81 -22.56
N LYS A 202 -13.77 -6.98 -21.76
CA LYS A 202 -14.19 -8.28 -21.24
C LYS A 202 -14.44 -9.33 -22.33
N ALA A 203 -14.98 -8.94 -23.47
CA ALA A 203 -15.25 -9.84 -24.60
C ALA A 203 -13.99 -10.20 -25.43
N LEU A 204 -12.88 -9.49 -25.22
CA LEU A 204 -11.64 -9.67 -25.97
C LEU A 204 -10.62 -10.54 -25.22
N VAL A 205 -10.67 -10.54 -23.89
CA VAL A 205 -9.69 -11.25 -23.06
C VAL A 205 -9.88 -12.76 -23.13
N PRO A 206 -8.81 -13.56 -22.93
CA PRO A 206 -8.90 -15.00 -22.75
C PRO A 206 -9.88 -15.37 -21.64
N SER A 207 -10.54 -16.53 -21.78
CA SER A 207 -11.54 -17.02 -20.81
C SER A 207 -10.96 -17.19 -19.39
N SER A 208 -9.66 -17.49 -19.28
CA SER A 208 -8.92 -17.54 -18.03
C SER A 208 -8.93 -16.21 -17.24
N MET A 209 -9.07 -15.09 -17.94
CA MET A 209 -9.01 -13.74 -17.36
C MET A 209 -10.41 -13.12 -17.11
N GLU A 210 -11.48 -13.68 -17.66
CA GLU A 210 -12.82 -13.07 -17.60
C GLU A 210 -13.34 -12.83 -16.18
N SER A 211 -13.07 -13.75 -15.25
CA SER A 211 -13.51 -13.64 -13.86
C SER A 211 -12.82 -12.49 -13.13
N GLU A 212 -11.52 -12.30 -13.38
CA GLU A 212 -10.75 -11.24 -12.75
C GLU A 212 -11.08 -9.86 -13.34
N VAL A 213 -11.36 -9.79 -14.65
CA VAL A 213 -11.89 -8.58 -15.29
C VAL A 213 -13.25 -8.22 -14.70
N GLN A 214 -14.15 -9.21 -14.53
CA GLN A 214 -15.46 -8.95 -13.92
C GLN A 214 -15.32 -8.48 -12.47
N SER A 215 -14.47 -9.10 -11.68
CA SER A 215 -14.20 -8.71 -10.30
C SER A 215 -13.73 -7.23 -10.22
N LEU A 216 -12.84 -6.82 -11.12
CA LEU A 216 -12.36 -5.44 -11.17
C LEU A 216 -13.48 -4.46 -11.60
N ILE A 217 -14.34 -4.85 -12.55
CA ILE A 217 -15.53 -4.07 -12.95
C ILE A 217 -16.45 -3.90 -11.73
N ASP A 218 -16.76 -4.98 -11.02
CA ASP A 218 -17.70 -4.97 -9.90
C ASP A 218 -17.22 -4.07 -8.75
N VAL A 219 -15.91 -4.10 -8.45
CA VAL A 219 -15.32 -3.24 -7.44
C VAL A 219 -15.30 -1.78 -7.89
N ALA A 220 -14.74 -1.50 -9.07
CA ALA A 220 -14.58 -0.13 -9.54
C ALA A 220 -15.93 0.57 -9.77
N SER A 221 -16.99 -0.18 -10.11
CA SER A 221 -18.36 0.34 -10.25
C SER A 221 -19.03 0.75 -8.94
N LYS A 222 -18.50 0.28 -7.77
CA LYS A 222 -19.04 0.59 -6.44
C LYS A 222 -18.30 1.71 -5.73
N VAL A 223 -17.21 2.19 -6.33
CA VAL A 223 -16.42 3.27 -5.75
C VAL A 223 -17.06 4.61 -6.04
N ASP A 224 -17.46 5.31 -4.99
CA ASP A 224 -18.01 6.67 -5.06
C ASP A 224 -16.87 7.69 -4.86
N TYR A 225 -16.15 7.94 -5.95
CA TYR A 225 -15.05 8.89 -5.97
C TYR A 225 -14.80 9.42 -7.38
N ASP A 226 -14.67 10.74 -7.51
CA ASP A 226 -14.66 11.41 -8.84
C ASP A 226 -13.40 11.10 -9.67
N LYS A 227 -12.25 10.87 -9.02
CA LYS A 227 -10.95 10.69 -9.69
C LYS A 227 -10.49 9.24 -9.68
N VAL A 228 -11.37 8.32 -10.09
CA VAL A 228 -11.00 6.90 -10.24
C VAL A 228 -10.36 6.65 -11.60
N ILE A 229 -9.22 5.98 -11.58
CA ILE A 229 -8.52 5.46 -12.76
C ILE A 229 -8.49 3.93 -12.64
N VAL A 230 -8.99 3.24 -13.65
CA VAL A 230 -8.88 1.78 -13.76
C VAL A 230 -7.67 1.43 -14.61
N SER A 231 -6.71 0.72 -14.03
CA SER A 231 -5.47 0.30 -14.70
C SER A 231 -5.26 -1.20 -14.48
N PRO A 232 -5.90 -2.08 -15.28
CA PRO A 232 -5.96 -3.52 -15.01
C PRO A 232 -4.59 -4.18 -14.87
N LEU A 233 -3.62 -3.71 -15.65
CA LEU A 233 -2.26 -4.25 -15.76
C LEU A 233 -1.20 -3.39 -15.05
N TYR A 234 -1.60 -2.58 -14.05
CA TYR A 234 -0.63 -1.84 -13.23
C TYR A 234 -0.01 -2.75 -12.18
N TYR A 235 1.31 -2.84 -12.16
CA TYR A 235 2.08 -3.61 -11.18
C TYR A 235 2.22 -2.82 -9.86
N SER A 236 1.75 -3.41 -8.77
CA SER A 236 2.04 -2.91 -7.43
C SER A 236 3.32 -3.55 -6.89
N SER A 237 4.23 -2.73 -6.37
CA SER A 237 5.50 -3.20 -5.78
C SER A 237 5.33 -3.93 -4.43
N MET A 238 4.12 -4.04 -3.90
CA MET A 238 3.85 -4.75 -2.65
C MET A 238 3.57 -6.22 -2.95
N ARG A 239 4.51 -7.11 -2.61
CA ARG A 239 4.47 -8.54 -2.95
C ARG A 239 3.35 -9.32 -2.29
N TYR A 240 2.83 -8.83 -1.18
CA TYR A 240 1.80 -9.54 -0.42
C TYR A 240 0.38 -9.30 -0.93
N TYR A 241 0.17 -8.39 -1.90
CA TYR A 241 -1.17 -8.21 -2.46
C TYR A 241 -1.58 -9.42 -3.29
N ASP A 242 -2.83 -9.83 -3.07
CA ASP A 242 -3.49 -10.98 -3.71
C ASP A 242 -4.84 -10.53 -4.27
N GLY A 243 -4.87 -10.21 -5.57
CA GLY A 243 -6.06 -9.72 -6.25
C GLY A 243 -6.10 -8.20 -6.42
N ILE A 244 -7.24 -7.59 -6.06
CA ILE A 244 -7.44 -6.15 -6.28
C ILE A 244 -6.61 -5.34 -5.31
N CYS A 245 -5.89 -4.36 -5.87
CA CYS A 245 -5.13 -3.38 -5.14
C CYS A 245 -5.36 -1.97 -5.70
N PHE A 246 -4.98 -0.97 -4.93
CA PHE A 246 -5.11 0.42 -5.33
C PHE A 246 -3.93 1.27 -4.89
N THR A 247 -3.72 2.36 -5.60
CA THR A 247 -2.71 3.38 -5.30
C THR A 247 -3.35 4.75 -5.38
N VAL A 248 -3.10 5.59 -4.39
CA VAL A 248 -3.51 7.01 -4.43
C VAL A 248 -2.31 7.83 -4.86
N VAL A 249 -2.49 8.65 -5.91
CA VAL A 249 -1.40 9.45 -6.49
C VAL A 249 -1.84 10.90 -6.72
N GLU A 250 -0.90 11.84 -6.49
CA GLU A 250 -1.05 13.23 -6.87
C GLU A 250 0.29 13.76 -7.41
N GLY A 251 0.27 14.19 -8.68
CA GLY A 251 1.50 14.51 -9.40
C GLY A 251 2.47 13.31 -9.42
N ASN A 252 3.68 13.52 -8.91
CA ASN A 252 4.71 12.48 -8.82
C ASN A 252 4.75 11.78 -7.44
N PHE A 253 3.76 12.01 -6.58
CA PHE A 253 3.75 11.46 -5.23
C PHE A 253 2.73 10.35 -5.10
N THR A 254 3.19 9.19 -4.64
CA THR A 254 2.31 8.15 -4.11
C THR A 254 1.91 8.54 -2.69
N LEU A 255 0.61 8.73 -2.47
CA LEU A 255 0.06 9.15 -1.18
C LEU A 255 -0.39 7.98 -0.33
N ALA A 256 -0.87 6.91 -0.98
CA ALA A 256 -1.25 5.68 -0.30
C ALA A 256 -1.15 4.47 -1.24
N LYS A 257 -1.02 3.30 -0.64
CA LYS A 257 -1.23 2.00 -1.29
C LYS A 257 -2.11 1.14 -0.41
N GLY A 258 -2.95 0.31 -1.04
CA GLY A 258 -3.83 -0.62 -0.33
C GLY A 258 -4.25 -1.77 -1.23
N GLY A 259 -4.87 -2.79 -0.63
CA GLY A 259 -5.31 -3.94 -1.38
C GLY A 259 -5.71 -5.11 -0.50
N ALA A 260 -6.06 -6.22 -1.17
CA ALA A 260 -6.26 -7.51 -0.55
C ALA A 260 -4.93 -8.22 -0.35
N TYR A 261 -4.78 -8.90 0.77
CA TYR A 261 -3.60 -9.71 1.08
C TYR A 261 -3.96 -10.88 2.01
N SER A 262 -3.07 -11.86 2.05
CA SER A 262 -3.21 -12.99 2.98
C SER A 262 -2.01 -13.02 3.93
N ALA A 263 -2.28 -13.15 5.22
CA ALA A 263 -1.27 -13.34 6.25
C ALA A 263 -1.69 -14.51 7.14
N ASP A 264 -0.83 -15.54 7.28
CA ASP A 264 -1.15 -16.77 8.03
C ASP A 264 -2.50 -17.39 7.62
N ASP A 265 -2.78 -17.50 6.32
CA ASP A 265 -4.02 -18.00 5.73
C ASP A 265 -5.28 -17.16 6.06
N ILE A 266 -5.12 -16.00 6.66
CA ILE A 266 -6.22 -15.07 6.94
C ILE A 266 -6.23 -13.99 5.85
N LYS A 267 -7.27 -13.99 5.03
CA LYS A 267 -7.52 -12.89 4.08
C LYS A 267 -7.80 -11.61 4.84
N SER A 268 -7.18 -10.55 4.44
CA SER A 268 -7.31 -9.24 5.07
C SER A 268 -7.25 -8.14 4.02
N LEU A 269 -7.75 -6.99 4.36
CA LEU A 269 -7.75 -5.80 3.52
C LEU A 269 -7.14 -4.65 4.31
N GLY A 270 -6.33 -3.83 3.65
CA GLY A 270 -5.75 -2.69 4.33
C GLY A 270 -5.14 -1.67 3.38
N PHE A 271 -4.67 -0.57 3.97
CA PHE A 271 -3.91 0.45 3.26
C PHE A 271 -2.94 1.14 4.20
N ALA A 272 -1.94 1.79 3.60
CA ALA A 272 -1.04 2.72 4.28
C ALA A 272 -0.96 4.04 3.52
N LEU A 273 -1.18 5.16 4.24
CA LEU A 273 -0.95 6.54 3.80
C LEU A 273 0.47 6.96 4.17
N TYR A 274 1.14 7.67 3.27
CA TYR A 274 2.51 8.16 3.44
C TYR A 274 2.50 9.63 3.87
N THR A 275 2.65 9.88 5.15
CA THR A 275 2.52 11.21 5.77
C THR A 275 3.48 12.25 5.15
N ASP A 276 4.71 11.84 4.84
CA ASP A 276 5.70 12.73 4.19
C ASP A 276 5.24 13.25 2.83
N ASN A 277 4.56 12.40 2.05
CA ASN A 277 4.07 12.77 0.74
C ASN A 277 2.78 13.59 0.83
N LEU A 278 1.93 13.32 1.82
CA LEU A 278 0.76 14.15 2.12
C LEU A 278 1.18 15.59 2.46
N LEU A 279 2.20 15.78 3.32
CA LEU A 279 2.73 17.10 3.65
C LEU A 279 3.22 17.86 2.41
N LYS A 280 3.93 17.18 1.50
CA LYS A 280 4.41 17.80 0.24
C LYS A 280 3.28 18.25 -0.66
N VAL A 281 2.22 17.44 -0.81
CA VAL A 281 1.06 17.79 -1.63
C VAL A 281 0.26 18.92 -1.01
N LEU A 282 0.20 19.00 0.32
CA LEU A 282 -0.44 20.10 1.04
C LEU A 282 0.41 21.39 1.09
N GLY A 283 1.64 21.36 0.57
CA GLY A 283 2.53 22.55 0.47
C GLY A 283 3.10 23.00 1.81
N VAL A 284 3.34 22.11 2.76
CA VAL A 284 3.84 22.40 4.12
C VAL A 284 5.17 21.71 4.41
#